data_e7fd622ee0257cd1b60710073b4d392f
#
_entry.id   e7fd622ee0257cd1b60710073b4d392f
#
_cell.length_a   1.000
_cell.length_b   1.000
_cell.length_c   1.000
_cell.angle_alpha   90.00
_cell.angle_beta   90.00
_cell.angle_gamma   90.00
#
_symmetry.space_group_name_H-M   'P 1'
#
loop_
_entity.id
_entity.type
_entity.pdbx_description
1 polymer ?
#
loop_
_entity_poly.entity_id
_entity_poly.type
_entity_poly.pdbx_seq_one_letter_code
_entity_poly.pdbx_strand_id
1 'polypeptide(L)'
;RQRQMCIRDSHITDHIDATVHNPYEVKSIEFYLYLKNWIDAVQWHMEDIIRNPAIEPTEGLVIKRRIDKSNQDRTDLVELIDSFFLDQYKNVKVLPNATINTESPAWAIDRLSILILKIYHMQQEVDRSDATPEHKGKCEEKLRILLEQKKDLCVALDQLLADIGAGRKYMKVYKQMKMYN
;
A
#
# COMPACT_ATOMS: atom_id res chain seq x y z
N ARG A 1 -10.95 -3.72 13.35
CA ARG A 1 -9.92 -2.85 12.74
C ARG A 1 -9.71 -3.09 11.24
N GLN A 2 -10.00 -4.29 10.69
CA GLN A 2 -9.93 -4.60 9.24
C GLN A 2 -10.91 -3.80 8.36
N ARG A 3 -11.98 -3.21 8.92
CA ARG A 3 -12.98 -2.44 8.14
C ARG A 3 -12.48 -1.09 7.62
N GLN A 4 -11.37 -0.58 8.13
CA GLN A 4 -10.89 0.78 7.80
C GLN A 4 -10.02 0.85 6.53
N MET A 5 -9.48 -0.26 6.04
CA MET A 5 -8.73 -0.26 4.77
C MET A 5 -9.61 -0.52 3.52
N CYS A 6 -10.91 -0.77 3.71
CA CYS A 6 -11.85 -0.76 2.59
C CYS A 6 -12.27 0.69 2.28
N ILE A 7 -11.35 1.48 1.78
CA ILE A 7 -11.71 2.73 1.10
C ILE A 7 -12.48 2.31 -0.14
N ARG A 8 -13.72 2.78 -0.25
CA ARG A 8 -14.50 2.57 -1.48
C ARG A 8 -13.82 3.35 -2.59
N ASP A 9 -13.13 2.65 -3.48
CA ASP A 9 -12.46 3.24 -4.65
C ASP A 9 -13.40 3.92 -5.65
N SER A 10 -14.71 3.84 -5.42
CA SER A 10 -15.72 4.44 -6.30
C SER A 10 -15.60 5.96 -6.51
N HIS A 11 -14.70 6.62 -5.80
CA HIS A 11 -14.40 8.06 -5.97
C HIS A 11 -13.01 8.34 -6.55
N ILE A 12 -12.19 7.31 -6.80
CA ILE A 12 -10.79 7.45 -7.25
C ILE A 12 -10.66 7.29 -8.76
N THR A 13 -11.70 6.77 -9.42
CA THR A 13 -11.61 6.14 -10.74
C THR A 13 -11.26 7.05 -11.91
N ASP A 14 -11.29 8.38 -11.79
CA ASP A 14 -11.16 9.21 -13.00
C ASP A 14 -10.12 10.34 -12.93
N HIS A 15 -9.47 10.61 -11.79
CA HIS A 15 -8.66 11.82 -11.70
C HIS A 15 -7.34 11.64 -10.94
N ILE A 16 -6.25 11.46 -11.70
CA ILE A 16 -4.88 11.59 -11.18
C ILE A 16 -4.59 13.00 -10.59
N ASP A 17 -5.50 13.94 -10.77
CA ASP A 17 -5.44 15.33 -10.28
C ASP A 17 -6.41 15.61 -9.13
N ALA A 18 -7.12 14.59 -8.64
CA ALA A 18 -8.05 14.76 -7.54
C ALA A 18 -7.34 15.18 -6.23
N THR A 19 -7.99 16.06 -5.47
CA THR A 19 -7.49 16.44 -4.14
C THR A 19 -7.96 15.42 -3.11
N VAL A 20 -7.03 14.93 -2.28
CA VAL A 20 -7.37 14.02 -1.19
C VAL A 20 -8.18 14.73 -0.11
N HIS A 21 -9.32 14.16 0.26
CA HIS A 21 -10.10 14.53 1.43
C HIS A 21 -9.96 13.47 2.49
N ASN A 22 -8.96 13.62 3.36
CA ASN A 22 -8.69 12.66 4.42
C ASN A 22 -9.64 12.92 5.61
N PRO A 23 -10.51 11.96 5.98
CA PRO A 23 -11.49 12.15 7.05
C PRO A 23 -10.92 11.97 8.46
N TYR A 24 -9.65 11.58 8.57
CA TYR A 24 -9.02 11.24 9.84
C TYR A 24 -8.20 12.40 10.39
N GLU A 25 -8.02 12.42 11.71
CA GLU A 25 -7.21 13.41 12.39
C GLU A 25 -5.76 13.38 11.90
N VAL A 26 -5.21 14.55 11.60
CA VAL A 26 -3.83 14.72 11.11
C VAL A 26 -2.84 14.08 12.09
N LYS A 27 -1.89 13.30 11.59
CA LYS A 27 -0.89 12.54 12.34
C LYS A 27 -1.42 11.28 13.06
N SER A 28 -2.70 10.96 12.99
CA SER A 28 -3.16 9.63 13.41
C SER A 28 -2.66 8.53 12.48
N ILE A 29 -2.62 7.28 12.96
CA ILE A 29 -2.25 6.16 12.07
C ILE A 29 -3.25 6.00 10.94
N GLU A 30 -4.53 6.20 11.21
CA GLU A 30 -5.61 6.15 10.23
C GLU A 30 -5.41 7.19 9.12
N PHE A 31 -4.96 8.41 9.50
CA PHE A 31 -4.62 9.47 8.54
C PHE A 31 -3.52 9.02 7.58
N TYR A 32 -2.43 8.45 8.11
CA TYR A 32 -1.32 7.99 7.28
C TYR A 32 -1.71 6.80 6.40
N LEU A 33 -2.49 5.85 6.93
CA LEU A 33 -2.96 4.69 6.16
C LEU A 33 -3.90 5.10 5.01
N TYR A 34 -4.79 6.07 5.27
CA TYR A 34 -5.67 6.62 4.25
C TYR A 34 -4.88 7.32 3.15
N LEU A 35 -3.96 8.21 3.54
CA LEU A 35 -3.11 8.92 2.59
C LEU A 35 -2.24 7.97 1.76
N LYS A 36 -1.71 6.92 2.40
CA LYS A 36 -0.93 5.89 1.73
C LYS A 36 -1.71 5.18 0.63
N ASN A 37 -2.92 4.74 0.94
CA ASN A 37 -3.77 4.07 -0.06
C ASN A 37 -4.19 5.03 -1.19
N TRP A 38 -4.45 6.30 -0.87
CA TRP A 38 -4.71 7.34 -1.88
C TRP A 38 -3.54 7.49 -2.85
N ILE A 39 -2.32 7.64 -2.35
CA ILE A 39 -1.12 7.78 -3.19
C ILE A 39 -0.96 6.56 -4.10
N ASP A 40 -1.12 5.35 -3.57
CA ASP A 40 -1.02 4.11 -4.34
C ASP A 40 -2.09 4.03 -5.44
N ALA A 41 -3.33 4.43 -5.14
CA ALA A 41 -4.42 4.42 -6.10
C ALA A 41 -4.17 5.41 -7.25
N VAL A 42 -3.77 6.65 -6.94
CA VAL A 42 -3.42 7.65 -7.96
C VAL A 42 -2.25 7.17 -8.80
N GLN A 43 -1.23 6.57 -8.18
CA GLN A 43 -0.08 6.03 -8.92
C GLN A 43 -0.49 4.89 -9.83
N TRP A 44 -1.39 4.01 -9.41
CA TRP A 44 -1.92 2.93 -10.25
C TRP A 44 -2.46 3.47 -11.58
N HIS A 45 -3.28 4.52 -11.53
CA HIS A 45 -3.84 5.13 -12.74
C HIS A 45 -2.77 5.78 -13.61
N MET A 46 -1.78 6.45 -13.03
CA MET A 46 -0.63 6.99 -13.79
C MET A 46 0.16 5.87 -14.49
N GLU A 47 0.34 4.72 -13.83
CA GLU A 47 0.98 3.56 -14.42
C GLU A 47 0.17 2.95 -15.58
N ASP A 48 -1.17 2.98 -15.51
CA ASP A 48 -2.03 2.53 -16.61
C ASP A 48 -1.95 3.50 -17.81
N ILE A 49 -1.93 4.81 -17.57
CA ILE A 49 -1.76 5.81 -18.63
C ILE A 49 -0.44 5.62 -19.39
N ILE A 50 0.68 5.46 -18.67
CA ILE A 50 2.01 5.36 -19.31
C ILE A 50 2.21 4.04 -20.06
N ARG A 51 1.42 2.99 -19.76
CA ARG A 51 1.45 1.71 -20.49
C ARG A 51 0.77 1.78 -21.86
N ASN A 52 0.05 2.86 -22.18
CA ASN A 52 -0.53 3.04 -23.49
C ASN A 52 0.57 3.14 -24.55
N PRO A 53 0.71 2.20 -25.51
CA PRO A 53 1.77 2.25 -26.50
C PRO A 53 1.63 3.41 -27.49
N ALA A 54 0.46 4.05 -27.54
CA ALA A 54 0.17 5.19 -28.39
C ALA A 54 0.27 6.54 -27.64
N ILE A 55 0.79 6.54 -26.39
CA ILE A 55 0.95 7.78 -25.63
C ILE A 55 1.94 8.71 -26.35
N GLU A 56 1.62 10.00 -26.36
CA GLU A 56 2.51 11.01 -26.91
C GLU A 56 3.80 11.10 -26.05
N PRO A 57 5.01 11.07 -26.63
CA PRO A 57 6.26 11.01 -25.86
C PRO A 57 6.42 12.11 -24.80
N THR A 58 6.00 13.34 -25.10
CA THR A 58 6.06 14.46 -24.16
C THR A 58 5.13 14.25 -22.98
N GLU A 59 3.91 13.78 -23.24
CA GLU A 59 2.93 13.41 -22.19
C GLU A 59 3.46 12.26 -21.35
N GLY A 60 4.00 11.20 -21.97
CA GLY A 60 4.61 10.09 -21.29
C GLY A 60 5.72 10.52 -20.32
N LEU A 61 6.57 11.47 -20.74
CA LEU A 61 7.63 12.02 -19.87
C LEU A 61 7.05 12.79 -18.67
N VAL A 62 5.98 13.55 -18.86
CA VAL A 62 5.29 14.27 -17.77
C VAL A 62 4.72 13.27 -16.77
N ILE A 63 4.01 12.25 -17.23
CA ILE A 63 3.44 11.20 -16.36
C ILE A 63 4.55 10.44 -15.63
N LYS A 64 5.65 10.08 -16.31
CA LYS A 64 6.80 9.42 -15.67
C LYS A 64 7.38 10.24 -14.52
N ARG A 65 7.57 11.55 -14.69
CA ARG A 65 8.04 12.43 -13.62
C ARG A 65 7.07 12.50 -12.44
N ARG A 66 5.76 12.45 -12.71
CA ARG A 66 4.73 12.38 -11.65
C ARG A 66 4.79 11.06 -10.90
N ILE A 67 5.00 9.93 -11.58
CA ILE A 67 5.21 8.61 -10.96
C ILE A 67 6.46 8.64 -10.07
N ASP A 68 7.56 9.21 -10.52
CA ASP A 68 8.80 9.31 -9.74
C ASP A 68 8.59 10.14 -8.46
N LYS A 69 7.87 11.26 -8.57
CA LYS A 69 7.47 12.07 -7.41
C LYS A 69 6.55 11.29 -6.47
N SER A 70 5.54 10.58 -6.99
CA SER A 70 4.63 9.75 -6.20
C SER A 70 5.37 8.64 -5.47
N ASN A 71 6.35 7.98 -6.09
CA ASN A 71 7.21 7.00 -5.44
C ASN A 71 8.00 7.61 -4.27
N GLN A 72 8.46 8.86 -4.41
CA GLN A 72 9.11 9.57 -3.31
C GLN A 72 8.13 9.80 -2.16
N ASP A 73 6.96 10.39 -2.44
CA ASP A 73 5.94 10.70 -1.43
C ASP A 73 5.47 9.44 -0.71
N ARG A 74 5.31 8.33 -1.45
CA ARG A 74 4.99 7.01 -0.89
C ARG A 74 6.05 6.54 0.09
N THR A 75 7.32 6.67 -0.25
CA THR A 75 8.42 6.24 0.62
C THR A 75 8.54 7.12 1.87
N ASP A 76 8.40 8.43 1.71
CA ASP A 76 8.43 9.37 2.83
C ASP A 76 7.29 9.06 3.82
N LEU A 77 6.12 8.67 3.28
CA LEU A 77 4.98 8.26 4.10
C LEU A 77 5.20 6.92 4.82
N VAL A 78 5.87 5.95 4.19
CA VAL A 78 6.28 4.71 4.87
C VAL A 78 7.21 5.03 6.05
N GLU A 79 8.15 5.97 5.91
CA GLU A 79 9.02 6.40 7.01
C GLU A 79 8.23 7.09 8.14
N LEU A 80 7.17 7.84 7.83
CA LEU A 80 6.29 8.42 8.84
C LEU A 80 5.49 7.35 9.60
N ILE A 81 4.97 6.35 8.91
CA ILE A 81 4.28 5.21 9.52
C ILE A 81 5.24 4.42 10.42
N ASP A 82 6.47 4.19 10.00
CA ASP A 82 7.49 3.56 10.83
C ASP A 82 7.82 4.39 12.07
N SER A 83 7.92 5.71 11.92
CA SER A 83 8.13 6.62 13.05
C SER A 83 7.00 6.56 14.07
N PHE A 84 5.74 6.42 13.59
CA PHE A 84 4.58 6.21 14.46
C PHE A 84 4.72 4.91 15.28
N PHE A 85 5.08 3.79 14.65
CA PHE A 85 5.27 2.54 15.37
C PHE A 85 6.47 2.57 16.32
N LEU A 86 7.57 3.22 15.94
CA LEU A 86 8.72 3.43 16.84
C LEU A 86 8.31 4.17 18.09
N ASP A 87 7.50 5.23 17.96
CA ASP A 87 6.99 5.98 19.12
C ASP A 87 6.02 5.15 19.96
N GLN A 88 5.13 4.39 19.32
CA GLN A 88 4.18 3.51 20.00
C GLN A 88 4.87 2.44 20.84
N TYR A 89 5.96 1.88 20.37
CA TYR A 89 6.68 0.78 21.05
C TYR A 89 7.97 1.22 21.77
N LYS A 90 8.26 2.51 21.88
CA LYS A 90 9.50 3.04 22.47
C LYS A 90 9.80 2.57 23.90
N ASN A 91 8.74 2.26 24.67
CA ASN A 91 8.86 1.82 26.07
C ASN A 91 8.85 0.29 26.23
N VAL A 92 8.77 -0.47 25.13
CA VAL A 92 8.77 -1.92 25.18
C VAL A 92 10.17 -2.42 25.54
N LYS A 93 10.27 -3.21 26.61
CA LYS A 93 11.53 -3.86 26.98
C LYS A 93 11.80 -5.04 26.07
N VAL A 94 12.81 -4.91 25.24
CA VAL A 94 13.25 -5.98 24.32
C VAL A 94 13.83 -7.14 25.12
N LEU A 95 13.40 -8.35 24.83
CA LEU A 95 13.88 -9.58 25.48
C LEU A 95 15.30 -9.95 25.01
N PRO A 96 16.11 -10.62 25.84
CA PRO A 96 17.49 -10.99 25.46
C PRO A 96 17.60 -11.88 24.22
N ASN A 97 16.55 -12.67 23.93
CA ASN A 97 16.46 -13.56 22.78
C ASN A 97 15.55 -13.00 21.66
N ALA A 98 15.26 -11.72 21.69
CA ALA A 98 14.44 -11.08 20.66
C ALA A 98 15.11 -11.20 19.28
N THR A 99 14.28 -11.39 18.27
CA THR A 99 14.72 -11.52 16.87
C THR A 99 14.39 -10.27 16.07
N ILE A 100 15.12 -10.05 14.98
CA ILE A 100 14.83 -9.02 13.98
C ILE A 100 13.89 -9.58 12.92
N ASN A 101 13.10 -8.71 12.28
CA ASN A 101 12.29 -9.06 11.12
C ASN A 101 12.95 -8.55 9.83
N THR A 102 12.59 -9.13 8.69
CA THR A 102 13.13 -8.74 7.37
C THR A 102 12.65 -7.37 6.91
N GLU A 103 11.46 -6.96 7.35
CA GLU A 103 10.87 -5.67 7.03
C GLU A 103 10.18 -5.07 8.26
N SER A 104 9.99 -3.76 8.25
CA SER A 104 9.25 -3.06 9.30
C SER A 104 7.74 -3.23 9.12
N PRO A 105 6.92 -2.94 10.15
CA PRO A 105 5.47 -2.91 10.02
C PRO A 105 4.97 -2.02 8.88
N ALA A 106 5.61 -0.86 8.66
CA ALA A 106 5.21 0.06 7.59
C ALA A 106 5.43 -0.52 6.19
N TRP A 107 6.53 -1.25 5.96
CA TRP A 107 6.75 -1.94 4.68
C TRP A 107 5.77 -3.09 4.45
N ALA A 108 5.39 -3.82 5.51
CA ALA A 108 4.33 -4.84 5.41
C ALA A 108 2.97 -4.20 5.08
N ILE A 109 2.67 -3.03 5.65
CA ILE A 109 1.47 -2.24 5.33
C ILE A 109 1.52 -1.71 3.89
N ASP A 110 2.68 -1.26 3.41
CA ASP A 110 2.86 -0.85 2.01
C ASP A 110 2.48 -1.98 1.04
N ARG A 111 2.95 -3.18 1.29
CA ARG A 111 2.58 -4.37 0.51
C ARG A 111 1.09 -4.68 0.58
N LEU A 112 0.49 -4.55 1.77
CA LEU A 112 -0.94 -4.78 1.95
C LEU A 112 -1.78 -3.75 1.18
N SER A 113 -1.39 -2.47 1.18
CA SER A 113 -2.07 -1.41 0.42
C SER A 113 -2.11 -1.73 -1.08
N ILE A 114 -0.96 -2.10 -1.66
CA ILE A 114 -0.88 -2.49 -3.08
C ILE A 114 -1.69 -3.77 -3.36
N LEU A 115 -1.69 -4.73 -2.43
CA LEU A 115 -2.48 -5.95 -2.57
C LEU A 115 -3.99 -5.68 -2.59
N ILE A 116 -4.46 -4.73 -1.79
CA ILE A 116 -5.87 -4.31 -1.80
C ILE A 116 -6.27 -3.72 -3.15
N LEU A 117 -5.43 -2.86 -3.76
CA LEU A 117 -5.67 -2.33 -5.10
C LEU A 117 -5.72 -3.45 -6.15
N LYS A 118 -4.80 -4.41 -6.08
CA LYS A 118 -4.83 -5.58 -6.99
C LYS A 118 -6.12 -6.38 -6.86
N ILE A 119 -6.62 -6.58 -5.64
CA ILE A 119 -7.90 -7.28 -5.38
C ILE A 119 -9.04 -6.49 -5.99
N TYR A 120 -9.08 -5.17 -5.78
CA TYR A 120 -10.12 -4.30 -6.32
C TYR A 120 -10.18 -4.37 -7.85
N HIS A 121 -9.06 -4.13 -8.55
CA HIS A 121 -9.03 -4.18 -9.99
C HIS A 121 -9.27 -5.58 -10.56
N MET A 122 -8.83 -6.64 -9.86
CA MET A 122 -9.13 -8.02 -10.26
C MET A 122 -10.62 -8.33 -10.13
N GLN A 123 -11.29 -7.79 -9.09
CA GLN A 123 -12.75 -7.91 -8.95
C GLN A 123 -13.47 -7.20 -10.10
N GLN A 124 -13.03 -6.00 -10.49
CA GLN A 124 -13.59 -5.31 -11.66
C GLN A 124 -13.49 -6.15 -12.93
N GLU A 125 -12.36 -6.84 -13.15
CA GLU A 125 -12.19 -7.74 -14.30
C GLU A 125 -13.14 -8.96 -14.26
N VAL A 126 -13.41 -9.50 -13.08
CA VAL A 126 -14.41 -10.58 -12.89
C VAL A 126 -15.82 -10.06 -13.22
N ASP A 127 -16.14 -8.85 -12.79
CA ASP A 127 -17.47 -8.26 -12.93
C ASP A 127 -17.74 -7.66 -14.35
N ARG A 128 -16.73 -7.57 -15.20
CA ARG A 128 -16.87 -7.02 -16.56
C ARG A 128 -17.91 -7.76 -17.36
N SER A 129 -18.88 -7.02 -17.90
CA SER A 129 -19.98 -7.58 -18.71
C SER A 129 -19.54 -8.06 -20.10
N ASP A 130 -18.51 -7.42 -20.66
CA ASP A 130 -17.96 -7.67 -22.02
C ASP A 130 -16.84 -8.72 -22.05
N ALA A 131 -16.40 -9.24 -20.88
CA ALA A 131 -15.35 -10.24 -20.80
C ALA A 131 -15.85 -11.65 -21.16
N THR A 132 -15.00 -12.42 -21.86
CA THR A 132 -15.30 -13.81 -22.19
C THR A 132 -15.35 -14.69 -20.94
N PRO A 133 -16.13 -15.81 -20.94
CA PRO A 133 -16.17 -16.73 -19.80
C PRO A 133 -14.79 -17.28 -19.41
N GLU A 134 -13.92 -17.53 -20.40
CA GLU A 134 -12.55 -17.97 -20.17
C GLU A 134 -11.73 -16.92 -19.41
N HIS A 135 -11.82 -15.63 -19.81
CA HIS A 135 -11.15 -14.53 -19.14
C HIS A 135 -11.63 -14.39 -17.69
N LYS A 136 -12.95 -14.41 -17.47
CA LYS A 136 -13.56 -14.35 -16.14
C LYS A 136 -13.05 -15.48 -15.24
N GLY A 137 -13.05 -16.71 -15.71
CA GLY A 137 -12.56 -17.85 -14.92
C GLY A 137 -11.08 -17.70 -14.52
N LYS A 138 -10.23 -17.17 -15.41
CA LYS A 138 -8.83 -16.87 -15.08
C LYS A 138 -8.71 -15.74 -14.04
N CYS A 139 -9.58 -14.73 -14.09
CA CYS A 139 -9.60 -13.63 -13.15
C CYS A 139 -10.14 -14.08 -11.77
N GLU A 140 -11.17 -14.91 -11.73
CA GLU A 140 -11.69 -15.52 -10.50
C GLU A 140 -10.64 -16.33 -9.75
N GLU A 141 -9.87 -17.16 -10.46
CA GLU A 141 -8.77 -17.94 -9.86
C GLU A 141 -7.68 -17.03 -9.29
N LYS A 142 -7.28 -15.98 -10.00
CA LYS A 142 -6.33 -14.99 -9.51
C LYS A 142 -6.86 -14.23 -8.30
N LEU A 143 -8.13 -13.83 -8.34
CA LEU A 143 -8.80 -13.14 -7.22
C LEU A 143 -8.81 -14.01 -5.97
N ARG A 144 -9.10 -15.30 -6.09
CA ARG A 144 -9.07 -16.26 -4.98
C ARG A 144 -7.67 -16.29 -4.32
N ILE A 145 -6.61 -16.35 -5.12
CA ILE A 145 -5.23 -16.34 -4.63
C ILE A 145 -4.90 -15.01 -3.93
N LEU A 146 -5.31 -13.87 -4.51
CA LEU A 146 -5.09 -12.55 -3.90
C LEU A 146 -5.81 -12.40 -2.56
N LEU A 147 -7.02 -12.95 -2.43
CA LEU A 147 -7.78 -12.93 -1.18
C LEU A 147 -7.11 -13.80 -0.10
N GLU A 148 -6.54 -14.95 -0.47
CA GLU A 148 -5.73 -15.78 0.43
C GLU A 148 -4.47 -15.03 0.89
N GLN A 149 -3.72 -14.43 -0.05
CA GLN A 149 -2.55 -13.61 0.27
C GLN A 149 -2.88 -12.45 1.23
N LYS A 150 -4.05 -11.79 1.03
CA LYS A 150 -4.52 -10.75 1.95
C LYS A 150 -4.71 -11.28 3.36
N LYS A 151 -5.36 -12.44 3.50
CA LYS A 151 -5.58 -13.08 4.79
C LYS A 151 -4.25 -13.38 5.49
N ASP A 152 -3.33 -14.01 4.77
CA ASP A 152 -2.03 -14.40 5.31
C ASP A 152 -1.19 -13.19 5.72
N LEU A 153 -1.17 -12.14 4.88
CA LEU A 153 -0.43 -10.92 5.17
C LEU A 153 -1.02 -10.17 6.38
N CYS A 154 -2.35 -10.13 6.53
CA CYS A 154 -2.99 -9.54 7.70
C CYS A 154 -2.63 -10.31 8.99
N VAL A 155 -2.67 -11.64 8.95
CA VAL A 155 -2.30 -12.49 10.10
C VAL A 155 -0.82 -12.29 10.44
N ALA A 156 0.07 -12.28 9.46
CA ALA A 156 1.51 -12.08 9.67
C ALA A 156 1.81 -10.69 10.25
N LEU A 157 1.10 -9.65 9.81
CA LEU A 157 1.25 -8.30 10.34
C LEU A 157 0.76 -8.21 11.80
N ASP A 158 -0.40 -8.81 12.11
CA ASP A 158 -0.91 -8.86 13.49
C ASP A 158 0.09 -9.58 14.42
N GLN A 159 0.67 -10.71 13.96
CA GLN A 159 1.70 -11.44 14.70
C GLN A 159 2.97 -10.60 14.90
N LEU A 160 3.42 -9.89 13.86
CA LEU A 160 4.59 -9.01 13.94
C LEU A 160 4.38 -7.91 14.99
N LEU A 161 3.24 -7.23 14.97
CA LEU A 161 2.92 -6.16 15.93
C LEU A 161 2.79 -6.71 17.36
N ALA A 162 2.17 -7.90 17.54
CA ALA A 162 2.08 -8.57 18.83
C ALA A 162 3.47 -8.97 19.36
N ASP A 163 4.36 -9.46 18.50
CA ASP A 163 5.73 -9.84 18.87
C ASP A 163 6.59 -8.63 19.26
N ILE A 164 6.46 -7.52 18.54
CA ILE A 164 7.12 -6.25 18.88
C ILE A 164 6.58 -5.75 20.23
N GLY A 165 5.26 -5.71 20.40
CA GLY A 165 4.63 -5.27 21.65
C GLY A 165 4.98 -6.10 22.87
N ALA A 166 5.28 -7.39 22.68
CA ALA A 166 5.74 -8.30 23.71
C ALA A 166 7.27 -8.34 23.90
N GLY A 167 8.03 -7.57 23.12
CA GLY A 167 9.49 -7.56 23.16
C GLY A 167 10.16 -8.82 22.60
N ARG A 168 9.42 -9.70 21.91
CA ARG A 168 9.97 -10.89 21.25
C ARG A 168 10.68 -10.55 19.93
N LYS A 169 10.27 -9.45 19.31
CA LYS A 169 10.97 -8.84 18.16
C LYS A 169 11.32 -7.40 18.49
N TYR A 170 12.46 -6.93 18.02
CA TYR A 170 12.80 -5.52 18.09
C TYR A 170 12.62 -4.86 16.73
N MET A 171 12.02 -3.68 16.75
CA MET A 171 11.80 -2.89 15.57
C MET A 171 13.07 -2.12 15.22
N LYS A 172 13.62 -2.41 14.03
CA LYS A 172 14.79 -1.72 13.52
C LYS A 172 14.42 -1.10 12.16
N VAL A 173 14.51 0.21 12.10
CA VAL A 173 14.13 0.99 10.92
C VAL A 173 15.35 1.67 10.36
N TYR A 174 15.51 1.58 9.05
CA TYR A 174 16.55 2.27 8.30
C TYR A 174 15.91 3.28 7.37
N LYS A 175 16.40 4.52 7.42
CA LYS A 175 16.02 5.53 6.43
C LYS A 175 16.61 5.19 5.08
N GLN A 176 15.90 5.56 4.01
CA GLN A 176 16.44 5.41 2.67
C GLN A 176 17.66 6.32 2.50
N MET A 177 18.79 5.71 2.16
CA MET A 177 20.01 6.40 1.79
C MET A 177 20.01 6.61 0.27
N LYS A 178 19.26 7.62 -0.20
CA LYS A 178 19.24 7.93 -1.64
C LYS A 178 20.59 8.53 -2.06
N MET A 179 21.18 7.98 -3.11
CA MET A 179 22.46 8.46 -3.65
C MET A 179 22.27 9.64 -4.62
N TYR A 180 21.06 9.80 -5.15
CA TYR A 180 20.73 10.86 -6.12
C TYR A 180 19.42 11.54 -5.68
N ASN A 181 19.46 12.86 -5.60
CA ASN A 181 18.29 13.71 -5.36
C ASN A 181 17.83 14.32 -6.69
#